data_a0f383c3cd5ce0e2817e647541eeceec
#
_entry.id   a0f383c3cd5ce0e2817e647541eeceec
#
_cell.length_a   1.000
_cell.length_b   1.000
_cell.length_c   1.000
_cell.angle_alpha   90.00
_cell.angle_beta   90.00
_cell.angle_gamma   90.00
#
_symmetry.space_group_name_H-M   'P 1'
#
loop_
_entity.id
_entity.type
_entity.pdbx_description
1 polymer ?
#
loop_
_entity_poly.entity_id
_entity_poly.type
_entity_poly.pdbx_seq_one_letter_code
_entity_poly.pdbx_strand_id
1 'polypeptide(L)'
;MLVVAALVPDTALLVPGTAGDADVLVGLRTAAVEAVTEVVDADVATIVVVAPGPVPRELGGTVRPSLGSAGVPDDLLWWPVETVELPGQGQDAPAVPSAVGLHLLATAGAS
;
A
#
# COMPACT_ATOMS: atom_id res chain seq x y z
N MET A 1 -15.52 6.90 -15.08
CA MET A 1 -14.45 7.08 -16.08
C MET A 1 -13.09 7.01 -15.41
N LEU A 2 -12.18 6.26 -15.96
CA LEU A 2 -10.79 6.24 -15.48
C LEU A 2 -10.09 7.55 -15.85
N VAL A 3 -9.55 8.25 -14.86
CA VAL A 3 -8.86 9.53 -15.07
C VAL A 3 -7.35 9.31 -15.18
N VAL A 4 -6.79 8.50 -14.27
CA VAL A 4 -5.35 8.25 -14.20
C VAL A 4 -5.13 6.89 -13.55
N ALA A 5 -4.06 6.23 -13.94
CA ALA A 5 -3.62 4.99 -13.33
C ALA A 5 -2.11 4.98 -13.16
N ALA A 6 -1.63 4.39 -12.09
CA ALA A 6 -0.22 4.15 -11.87
C ALA A 6 0.03 2.65 -11.70
N LEU A 7 1.09 2.17 -12.32
CA LEU A 7 1.57 0.80 -12.18
C LEU A 7 2.86 0.85 -11.36
N VAL A 8 2.86 0.19 -10.22
CA VAL A 8 3.99 0.22 -9.28
C VAL A 8 4.40 -1.20 -8.89
N PRO A 9 5.68 -1.40 -8.50
CA PRO A 9 6.11 -2.67 -7.96
C PRO A 9 5.39 -3.01 -6.65
N ASP A 10 5.21 -4.29 -6.38
CA ASP A 10 4.53 -4.78 -5.18
C ASP A 10 5.47 -5.46 -4.19
N THR A 11 6.78 -5.27 -4.33
CA THR A 11 7.75 -5.84 -3.41
C THR A 11 7.66 -5.23 -2.01
N ALA A 12 7.71 -6.08 -0.99
CA ALA A 12 7.75 -5.64 0.40
C ALA A 12 8.93 -4.71 0.70
N LEU A 13 10.01 -4.79 -0.07
CA LEU A 13 11.18 -3.94 0.10
C LEU A 13 10.91 -2.45 -0.14
N LEU A 14 9.77 -2.09 -0.72
CA LEU A 14 9.35 -0.68 -0.84
C LEU A 14 8.90 -0.09 0.50
N VAL A 15 8.56 -0.93 1.48
CA VAL A 15 8.18 -0.47 2.82
C VAL A 15 9.43 -0.30 3.67
N PRO A 16 9.69 0.90 4.23
CA PRO A 16 10.87 1.12 5.07
C PRO A 16 10.87 0.18 6.27
N GLY A 17 12.03 -0.37 6.59
CA GLY A 17 12.23 -1.29 7.72
C GLY A 17 12.27 -2.76 7.34
N THR A 18 11.82 -3.15 6.14
CA THR A 18 11.80 -4.57 5.74
C THR A 18 13.18 -5.17 5.58
N ALA A 19 14.19 -4.36 5.30
CA ALA A 19 15.60 -4.78 5.20
C ALA A 19 16.40 -4.40 6.45
N GLY A 20 15.75 -4.19 7.59
CA GLY A 20 16.38 -3.74 8.82
C GLY A 20 16.92 -2.32 8.68
N ASP A 21 18.17 -2.09 9.05
CA ASP A 21 18.82 -0.77 8.95
C ASP A 21 19.30 -0.46 7.52
N ALA A 22 19.26 -1.44 6.61
CA ALA A 22 19.67 -1.21 5.24
C ALA A 22 18.61 -0.41 4.49
N ASP A 23 19.04 0.61 3.77
CA ASP A 23 18.16 1.42 2.94
C ASP A 23 18.28 0.94 1.49
N VAL A 24 17.39 0.04 1.12
CA VAL A 24 17.38 -0.61 -0.20
C VAL A 24 16.30 -0.05 -1.09
N LEU A 25 16.52 -0.10 -2.40
CA LEU A 25 15.55 0.32 -3.42
C LEU A 25 15.05 1.76 -3.24
N VAL A 26 15.90 2.67 -2.74
CA VAL A 26 15.52 4.07 -2.48
C VAL A 26 15.01 4.74 -3.75
N GLY A 27 15.71 4.59 -4.86
CA GLY A 27 15.29 5.18 -6.14
C GLY A 27 13.96 4.61 -6.63
N LEU A 28 13.76 3.31 -6.51
CA LEU A 28 12.51 2.66 -6.89
C LEU A 28 11.35 3.09 -6.00
N ARG A 29 11.59 3.20 -4.69
CA ARG A 29 10.59 3.69 -3.74
C ARG A 29 10.18 5.12 -4.07
N THR A 30 11.15 5.99 -4.30
CA THR A 30 10.89 7.39 -4.67
C THR A 30 10.06 7.46 -5.94
N ALA A 31 10.40 6.71 -6.97
CA ALA A 31 9.67 6.68 -8.22
C ALA A 31 8.23 6.14 -8.03
N ALA A 32 8.06 5.11 -7.21
CA ALA A 32 6.74 4.56 -6.91
C ALA A 32 5.86 5.56 -6.16
N VAL A 33 6.40 6.24 -5.17
CA VAL A 33 5.66 7.28 -4.43
C VAL A 33 5.30 8.45 -5.34
N GLU A 34 6.19 8.87 -6.22
CA GLU A 34 5.89 9.92 -7.20
C GLU A 34 4.75 9.53 -8.13
N ALA A 35 4.75 8.30 -8.64
CA ALA A 35 3.69 7.80 -9.52
C ALA A 35 2.33 7.77 -8.79
N VAL A 36 2.31 7.30 -7.54
CA VAL A 36 1.09 7.25 -6.73
C VAL A 36 0.63 8.65 -6.35
N THR A 37 1.55 9.57 -6.10
CA THR A 37 1.23 10.98 -5.81
C THR A 37 0.48 11.63 -6.97
N GLU A 38 0.82 11.32 -8.21
CA GLU A 38 0.07 11.80 -9.37
C GLU A 38 -1.38 11.33 -9.35
N VAL A 39 -1.64 10.10 -8.90
CA VAL A 39 -3.00 9.58 -8.74
C VAL A 39 -3.75 10.34 -7.66
N VAL A 40 -3.11 10.56 -6.51
CA VAL A 40 -3.71 11.30 -5.39
C VAL A 40 -4.01 12.74 -5.79
N ASP A 41 -3.08 13.39 -6.47
CA ASP A 41 -3.19 14.80 -6.89
C ASP A 41 -4.21 15.01 -8.02
N ALA A 42 -4.67 13.95 -8.68
CA ALA A 42 -5.71 14.06 -9.70
C ALA A 42 -7.09 14.45 -9.13
N ASP A 43 -7.22 14.51 -7.81
CA ASP A 43 -8.44 14.96 -7.11
C ASP A 43 -9.69 14.20 -7.55
N VAL A 44 -9.57 12.88 -7.60
CA VAL A 44 -10.67 11.98 -7.97
C VAL A 44 -11.46 11.56 -6.74
N ALA A 45 -12.73 11.22 -6.95
CA ALA A 45 -13.60 10.80 -5.85
C ALA A 45 -13.23 9.43 -5.27
N THR A 46 -12.66 8.55 -6.10
CA THR A 46 -12.37 7.17 -5.70
C THR A 46 -11.04 6.73 -6.28
N ILE A 47 -10.20 6.12 -5.43
CA ILE A 47 -8.98 5.44 -5.84
C ILE A 47 -9.15 3.95 -5.59
N VAL A 48 -8.85 3.14 -6.60
CA VAL A 48 -8.95 1.68 -6.51
C VAL A 48 -7.54 1.09 -6.58
N VAL A 49 -7.20 0.26 -5.60
CA VAL A 49 -5.95 -0.51 -5.59
C VAL A 49 -6.26 -1.92 -6.09
N VAL A 50 -5.58 -2.32 -7.16
CA VAL A 50 -5.66 -3.68 -7.69
C VAL A 50 -4.31 -4.34 -7.47
N ALA A 51 -4.31 -5.46 -6.79
CA ALA A 51 -3.10 -6.18 -6.45
C ALA A 51 -3.34 -7.68 -6.52
N PRO A 52 -2.30 -8.47 -6.88
CA PRO A 52 -2.45 -9.93 -6.88
C PRO A 52 -2.69 -10.47 -5.47
N GLY A 53 -3.41 -11.57 -5.41
CA GLY A 53 -3.71 -12.26 -4.16
C GLY A 53 -4.04 -13.73 -4.42
N PRO A 54 -4.17 -14.55 -3.36
CA PRO A 54 -4.42 -15.98 -3.51
C PRO A 54 -5.80 -16.31 -4.10
N VAL A 55 -6.78 -15.43 -3.87
CA VAL A 55 -8.14 -15.57 -4.43
C VAL A 55 -8.66 -14.19 -4.81
N PRO A 56 -9.54 -14.10 -5.83
CA PRO A 56 -10.20 -12.82 -6.16
C PRO A 56 -11.11 -12.39 -5.01
N ARG A 57 -10.91 -11.17 -4.52
CA ARG A 57 -11.75 -10.59 -3.47
C ARG A 57 -11.60 -9.08 -3.40
N GLU A 58 -12.58 -8.42 -2.80
CA GLU A 58 -12.48 -7.03 -2.40
C GLU A 58 -12.27 -6.96 -0.90
N LEU A 59 -11.36 -6.09 -0.47
CA LEU A 59 -11.18 -5.77 0.95
C LEU A 59 -12.13 -4.65 1.33
N GLY A 60 -12.71 -4.72 2.52
CA GLY A 60 -13.62 -3.70 3.03
C GLY A 60 -13.44 -3.47 4.52
N GLY A 61 -14.02 -2.39 5.01
CA GLY A 61 -14.00 -2.04 6.42
C GLY A 61 -12.64 -1.49 6.89
N THR A 62 -12.36 -1.69 8.16
CA THR A 62 -11.10 -1.27 8.77
C THR A 62 -10.01 -2.29 8.45
N VAL A 63 -9.01 -1.86 7.70
CA VAL A 63 -7.89 -2.71 7.31
C VAL A 63 -6.63 -2.26 8.02
N ARG A 64 -5.93 -3.20 8.65
CA ARG A 64 -4.63 -2.97 9.24
C ARG A 64 -3.55 -3.57 8.33
N PRO A 65 -2.86 -2.77 7.54
CA PRO A 65 -1.81 -3.27 6.66
C PRO A 65 -0.67 -3.88 7.48
N SER A 66 -0.19 -5.04 7.03
CA SER A 66 0.88 -5.77 7.70
C SER A 66 1.68 -6.54 6.67
N LEU A 67 2.96 -6.74 6.96
CA LEU A 67 3.85 -7.63 6.20
C LEU A 67 4.16 -8.89 6.99
N GLY A 68 3.38 -9.21 8.01
CA GLY A 68 3.56 -10.41 8.84
C GLY A 68 3.56 -11.70 8.03
N SER A 69 2.75 -11.78 6.97
CA SER A 69 2.73 -12.96 6.09
C SER A 69 4.03 -13.15 5.30
N ALA A 70 4.83 -12.09 5.16
CA ALA A 70 6.17 -12.16 4.58
C ALA A 70 7.27 -12.36 5.65
N GLY A 71 6.88 -12.57 6.91
CA GLY A 71 7.82 -12.77 8.01
C GLY A 71 8.39 -11.50 8.62
N VAL A 72 7.81 -10.34 8.33
CA VAL A 72 8.29 -9.06 8.84
C VAL A 72 7.40 -8.60 10.01
N PRO A 73 7.95 -8.49 11.24
CA PRO A 73 7.16 -7.99 12.38
C PRO A 73 6.72 -6.54 12.18
N ASP A 74 5.50 -6.22 12.61
CA ASP A 74 4.91 -4.89 12.46
C ASP A 74 5.72 -3.80 13.17
N ASP A 75 6.35 -4.12 14.29
CA ASP A 75 7.14 -3.17 15.08
C ASP A 75 8.45 -2.73 14.41
N LEU A 76 8.90 -3.44 13.37
CA LEU A 76 10.07 -3.06 12.58
C LEU A 76 9.72 -2.12 11.44
N LEU A 77 8.45 -1.92 11.14
CA LEU A 77 8.01 -1.16 9.99
C LEU A 77 7.49 0.21 10.42
N TRP A 78 7.77 1.20 9.58
CA TRP A 78 7.14 2.49 9.72
C TRP A 78 5.92 2.56 8.78
N TRP A 79 4.77 2.79 9.37
CA TRP A 79 3.53 3.01 8.63
C TRP A 79 3.05 4.45 8.85
N PRO A 80 2.69 5.18 7.78
CA PRO A 80 2.16 6.54 7.94
C PRO A 80 0.79 6.56 8.61
N VAL A 81 0.04 5.47 8.55
CA VAL A 81 -1.25 5.31 9.23
C VAL A 81 -1.33 3.91 9.84
N GLU A 82 -2.02 3.78 10.96
CA GLU A 82 -2.17 2.49 11.64
C GLU A 82 -3.23 1.60 10.96
N THR A 83 -4.32 2.21 10.54
CA THR A 83 -5.41 1.53 9.84
C THR A 83 -5.87 2.33 8.64
N VAL A 84 -6.49 1.63 7.68
CA VAL A 84 -7.10 2.23 6.49
C VAL A 84 -8.57 1.84 6.47
N GLU A 85 -9.45 2.83 6.28
CA GLU A 85 -10.87 2.59 6.13
C GLU A 85 -11.22 2.42 4.65
N LEU A 86 -11.83 1.27 4.34
CA LEU A 86 -12.27 0.95 2.99
C LEU A 86 -13.81 0.86 2.96
N PRO A 87 -14.44 1.12 1.81
CA PRO A 87 -15.87 0.90 1.66
C PRO A 87 -16.26 -0.54 1.97
N GLY A 88 -17.44 -0.74 2.52
CA GLY A 88 -17.96 -2.06 2.87
C GLY A 88 -17.69 -2.44 4.30
N GLN A 89 -17.87 -3.72 4.61
CA GLN A 89 -17.70 -4.26 5.95
C GLN A 89 -16.76 -5.44 5.92
N GLY A 90 -15.98 -5.60 6.98
CA GLY A 90 -15.06 -6.70 7.12
C GLY A 90 -13.85 -6.33 7.97
N GLN A 91 -13.04 -7.33 8.27
CA GLN A 91 -11.79 -7.18 8.99
C GLN A 91 -10.72 -8.07 8.36
N ASP A 92 -10.69 -8.06 7.04
CA ASP A 92 -9.75 -8.90 6.30
C ASP A 92 -8.33 -8.35 6.39
N ALA A 93 -7.37 -9.26 6.54
CA ALA A 93 -5.97 -8.90 6.42
C ALA A 93 -5.58 -8.84 4.94
N PRO A 94 -4.94 -7.76 4.46
CA PRO A 94 -4.48 -7.71 3.09
C PRO A 94 -3.29 -8.64 2.86
N ALA A 95 -3.18 -9.19 1.64
CA ALA A 95 -1.96 -9.85 1.20
C ALA A 95 -0.83 -8.81 1.05
N VAL A 96 0.42 -9.27 0.96
CA VAL A 96 1.58 -8.38 0.86
C VAL A 96 1.46 -7.36 -0.28
N PRO A 97 1.09 -7.74 -1.53
CA PRO A 97 0.95 -6.74 -2.59
C PRO A 97 -0.07 -5.63 -2.27
N SER A 98 -1.21 -6.00 -1.69
CA SER A 98 -2.22 -5.01 -1.26
C SER A 98 -1.70 -4.12 -0.14
N ALA A 99 -0.98 -4.68 0.84
CA ALA A 99 -0.40 -3.91 1.94
C ALA A 99 0.63 -2.90 1.42
N VAL A 100 1.48 -3.29 0.47
CA VAL A 100 2.45 -2.38 -0.17
C VAL A 100 1.72 -1.24 -0.88
N GLY A 101 0.68 -1.54 -1.65
CA GLY A 101 -0.13 -0.52 -2.34
C GLY A 101 -0.76 0.47 -1.37
N LEU A 102 -1.33 -0.01 -0.27
CA LEU A 102 -1.91 0.85 0.76
C LEU A 102 -0.84 1.71 1.44
N HIS A 103 0.35 1.17 1.67
CA HIS A 103 1.46 1.94 2.22
C HIS A 103 1.87 3.09 1.30
N LEU A 104 2.00 2.82 0.00
CA LEU A 104 2.35 3.86 -0.98
C LEU A 104 1.29 4.96 -1.03
N LEU A 105 0.01 4.60 -1.03
CA LEU A 105 -1.07 5.58 -1.00
C LEU A 105 -1.03 6.44 0.26
N ALA A 106 -0.84 5.85 1.42
CA ALA A 106 -0.76 6.58 2.67
C ALA A 106 0.46 7.51 2.69
N THR A 107 1.60 7.05 2.19
CA THR A 107 2.82 7.87 2.07
C THR A 107 2.60 9.05 1.12
N ALA A 108 1.85 8.87 0.06
CA ALA A 108 1.51 9.94 -0.90
C ALA A 108 0.45 10.92 -0.37
N GLY A 109 -0.12 10.67 0.80
CA GLY A 109 -1.07 11.56 1.45
C GLY A 109 -2.53 11.25 1.20
N ALA A 110 -2.88 10.07 0.69
CA ALA A 110 -4.26 9.65 0.56
C ALA A 110 -4.89 9.46 1.95
N SER A 111 -6.10 9.91 2.12
CA SER A 111 -6.85 9.80 3.37
C SER A 111 -8.04 8.84 3.26
#